data_d75352b71103fdf86f5fd77f7a05fd7f
#
_entry.id   d75352b71103fdf86f5fd77f7a05fd7f
#
_cell.length_a   1.000
_cell.length_b   1.000
_cell.length_c   1.000
_cell.angle_alpha   90.00
_cell.angle_beta   90.00
_cell.angle_gamma   90.00
#
_symmetry.space_group_name_H-M   'P 1'
#
loop_
_entity.id
_entity.type
_entity.pdbx_description
1 polymer ?
#
loop_
_entity_poly.entity_id
_entity_poly.type
_entity_poly.pdbx_seq_one_letter_code
_entity_poly.pdbx_strand_id
1 'polypeptide(L)'
;MHSGDRSRPERAARIRRRDRHGRGLRGVLAPPDVPLHRTRAEGFDDLVLQAVSRLEPRWEAHLAGVEFAVEEIPPAADAAAGPVPLARLEPGFPGGSAAVAGPGAAAGADAAARPPRIVVYRRPLMARADGDDDLGELVFEVVVEEFARLLGVDPEDVDPGYPGED
;
A
#
# COMPACT_ATOMS: atom_id res chain seq x y z
N MET A 1 52.08 -40.09 23.72
CA MET A 1 50.63 -40.19 23.95
C MET A 1 50.08 -38.81 23.90
N HIS A 2 49.58 -38.39 22.71
CA HIS A 2 48.89 -37.14 22.55
C HIS A 2 47.67 -37.39 21.64
N SER A 3 46.52 -37.53 22.26
CA SER A 3 45.25 -37.61 21.55
C SER A 3 44.79 -36.19 21.19
N GLY A 4 44.85 -35.88 19.91
CA GLY A 4 44.30 -34.64 19.39
C GLY A 4 42.81 -34.79 19.11
N ASP A 5 42.02 -34.14 19.92
CA ASP A 5 40.58 -33.94 19.70
C ASP A 5 40.41 -32.91 18.58
N ARG A 6 39.90 -33.34 17.41
CA ARG A 6 39.52 -32.47 16.30
C ARG A 6 38.01 -32.19 16.38
N SER A 7 37.66 -31.14 17.08
CA SER A 7 36.33 -30.62 17.06
C SER A 7 35.95 -30.18 15.64
N ARG A 8 35.05 -30.94 15.04
CA ARG A 8 34.46 -30.72 13.73
C ARG A 8 33.41 -29.61 13.86
N PRO A 9 33.46 -28.50 13.09
CA PRO A 9 32.44 -27.50 13.15
C PRO A 9 31.14 -28.05 12.59
N GLU A 10 30.12 -28.01 13.41
CA GLU A 10 28.73 -28.36 13.12
C GLU A 10 28.19 -27.44 12.04
N ARG A 11 27.94 -27.98 10.85
CA ARG A 11 27.31 -27.24 9.74
C ARG A 11 25.85 -27.01 10.09
N ALA A 12 25.51 -25.78 10.49
CA ALA A 12 24.14 -25.34 10.61
C ALA A 12 23.38 -25.59 9.29
N ALA A 13 22.36 -26.42 9.35
CA ALA A 13 21.52 -26.76 8.23
C ALA A 13 20.77 -25.53 7.77
N ARG A 14 21.17 -24.95 6.65
CA ARG A 14 20.41 -23.91 5.97
C ARG A 14 19.09 -24.51 5.49
N ILE A 15 17.99 -24.14 6.14
CA ILE A 15 16.64 -24.47 5.69
C ILE A 15 16.42 -23.77 4.36
N ARG A 16 16.50 -24.53 3.27
CA ARG A 16 16.09 -24.07 1.95
C ARG A 16 14.56 -24.02 1.93
N ARG A 17 13.97 -22.84 2.07
CA ARG A 17 12.57 -22.60 1.71
C ARG A 17 12.43 -22.85 0.21
N ARG A 18 11.83 -23.97 -0.16
CA ARG A 18 11.40 -24.22 -1.53
C ARG A 18 10.16 -23.38 -1.76
N ASP A 19 10.27 -22.38 -2.64
CA ASP A 19 9.10 -21.69 -3.20
C ASP A 19 8.26 -22.71 -3.98
N ARG A 20 6.99 -22.82 -3.64
CA ARG A 20 6.04 -23.78 -4.25
C ARG A 20 5.82 -23.56 -5.75
N HIS A 21 6.34 -22.49 -6.34
CA HIS A 21 6.19 -22.14 -7.75
C HIS A 21 7.47 -22.30 -8.58
N GLY A 22 8.52 -22.92 -8.04
CA GLY A 22 9.73 -23.26 -8.79
C GLY A 22 10.58 -22.07 -9.26
N ARG A 23 10.24 -20.85 -8.87
CA ARG A 23 11.05 -19.66 -9.11
C ARG A 23 11.98 -19.47 -7.93
N GLY A 24 13.14 -20.10 -7.99
CA GLY A 24 14.21 -19.82 -7.04
C GLY A 24 14.47 -18.30 -7.00
N LEU A 25 14.75 -17.77 -5.80
CA LEU A 25 15.28 -16.43 -5.64
C LEU A 25 16.44 -16.27 -6.61
N ARG A 26 16.22 -15.53 -7.70
CA ARG A 26 17.32 -15.08 -8.55
C ARG A 26 18.16 -14.19 -7.66
N GLY A 27 19.38 -14.59 -7.41
CA GLY A 27 20.29 -13.81 -6.58
C GLY A 27 20.34 -12.38 -7.10
N VAL A 28 20.60 -11.46 -6.19
CA VAL A 28 20.80 -10.05 -6.47
C VAL A 28 21.82 -9.91 -7.60
N LEU A 29 21.37 -9.59 -8.81
CA LEU A 29 22.19 -9.48 -10.00
C LEU A 29 22.91 -8.12 -10.10
N ALA A 30 22.58 -7.18 -9.20
CA ALA A 30 23.21 -5.87 -9.14
C ALA A 30 23.80 -5.62 -7.75
N PRO A 31 24.97 -4.95 -7.65
CA PRO A 31 25.49 -4.49 -6.37
C PRO A 31 24.51 -3.56 -5.66
N PRO A 32 24.45 -3.53 -4.31
CA PRO A 32 23.51 -2.72 -3.54
C PRO A 32 23.67 -1.21 -3.76
N ASP A 33 24.79 -0.77 -4.29
CA ASP A 33 25.12 0.66 -4.50
C ASP A 33 24.73 1.18 -5.89
N VAL A 34 24.06 0.36 -6.72
CA VAL A 34 23.63 0.78 -8.05
C VAL A 34 22.19 1.29 -7.97
N PRO A 35 21.87 2.52 -8.50
CA PRO A 35 20.51 3.09 -8.47
C PRO A 35 19.42 2.21 -9.12
N LEU A 36 19.81 1.18 -9.88
CA LEU A 36 18.92 0.22 -10.54
C LEU A 36 18.30 -0.82 -9.58
N HIS A 37 18.54 -0.71 -8.28
CA HIS A 37 18.10 -1.70 -7.28
C HIS A 37 16.68 -1.47 -6.76
N ARG A 38 16.02 -0.38 -7.15
CA ARG A 38 14.63 -0.16 -6.77
C ARG A 38 13.73 -1.18 -7.47
N THR A 39 12.95 -1.88 -6.70
CA THR A 39 11.91 -2.75 -7.23
C THR A 39 10.78 -1.87 -7.82
N ARG A 40 10.00 -2.41 -8.75
CA ARG A 40 8.81 -1.71 -9.27
C ARG A 40 7.78 -1.40 -8.16
N ALA A 41 7.77 -2.18 -7.09
CA ALA A 41 6.93 -1.93 -5.94
C ALA A 41 7.40 -0.69 -5.19
N GLU A 42 8.69 -0.60 -4.85
CA GLU A 42 9.27 0.57 -4.19
C GLU A 42 9.11 1.85 -5.01
N GLY A 43 9.24 1.75 -6.35
CA GLY A 43 8.98 2.89 -7.24
C GLY A 43 7.53 3.36 -7.20
N PHE A 44 6.57 2.45 -7.06
CA PHE A 44 5.16 2.81 -6.92
C PHE A 44 4.86 3.42 -5.54
N ASP A 45 5.44 2.89 -4.48
CA ASP A 45 5.31 3.46 -3.13
C ASP A 45 5.84 4.90 -3.09
N ASP A 46 6.95 5.18 -3.80
CA ASP A 46 7.48 6.55 -3.96
C ASP A 46 6.47 7.48 -4.68
N LEU A 47 5.72 7.01 -5.68
CA LEU A 47 4.69 7.81 -6.35
C LEU A 47 3.55 8.19 -5.41
N VAL A 48 3.10 7.27 -4.57
CA VAL A 48 2.07 7.56 -3.55
C VAL A 48 2.59 8.57 -2.54
N LEU A 49 3.83 8.43 -2.06
CA LEU A 49 4.44 9.41 -1.16
C LEU A 49 4.58 10.80 -1.80
N GLN A 50 4.95 10.88 -3.07
CA GLN A 50 5.00 12.14 -3.82
C GLN A 50 3.61 12.77 -3.94
N ALA A 51 2.57 11.98 -4.23
CA ALA A 51 1.20 12.46 -4.28
C ALA A 51 0.75 13.08 -2.95
N VAL A 52 1.04 12.40 -1.82
CA VAL A 52 0.74 12.92 -0.48
C VAL A 52 1.53 14.22 -0.21
N SER A 53 2.82 14.25 -0.54
CA SER A 53 3.67 15.44 -0.33
C SER A 53 3.23 16.65 -1.15
N ARG A 54 2.58 16.46 -2.31
CA ARG A 54 1.98 17.56 -3.09
C ARG A 54 0.79 18.20 -2.35
N LEU A 55 0.08 17.44 -1.52
CA LEU A 55 -1.07 17.92 -0.72
C LEU A 55 -0.66 18.54 0.62
N GLU A 56 0.49 18.15 1.19
CA GLU A 56 0.95 18.62 2.50
C GLU A 56 0.89 20.14 2.70
N PRO A 57 1.32 21.02 1.76
CA PRO A 57 1.34 22.45 1.99
C PRO A 57 -0.01 23.07 2.36
N ARG A 58 -1.10 22.44 1.96
CA ARG A 58 -2.47 22.91 2.21
C ARG A 58 -3.22 22.06 3.24
N TRP A 59 -2.87 20.79 3.38
CA TRP A 59 -3.68 19.80 4.08
C TRP A 59 -2.93 19.05 5.19
N GLU A 60 -1.76 19.51 5.61
CA GLU A 60 -0.90 18.84 6.60
C GLU A 60 -1.68 18.35 7.84
N ALA A 61 -2.51 19.22 8.43
CA ALA A 61 -3.27 18.89 9.64
C ALA A 61 -4.30 17.77 9.42
N HIS A 62 -4.87 17.65 8.22
CA HIS A 62 -5.84 16.61 7.87
C HIS A 62 -5.13 15.31 7.48
N LEU A 63 -4.02 15.41 6.75
CA LEU A 63 -3.22 14.27 6.33
C LEU A 63 -2.58 13.52 7.51
N ALA A 64 -2.22 14.24 8.57
CA ALA A 64 -1.63 13.64 9.78
C ALA A 64 -2.54 12.60 10.45
N GLY A 65 -3.84 12.63 10.18
CA GLY A 65 -4.83 11.69 10.70
C GLY A 65 -5.20 10.56 9.72
N VAL A 66 -4.53 10.42 8.58
CA VAL A 66 -4.88 9.46 7.52
C VAL A 66 -3.74 8.47 7.28
N GLU A 67 -4.04 7.19 7.19
CA GLU A 67 -3.09 6.18 6.74
C GLU A 67 -3.19 6.01 5.22
N PHE A 68 -2.03 5.92 4.57
CA PHE A 68 -1.94 5.54 3.16
C PHE A 68 -1.32 4.16 3.03
N ALA A 69 -1.88 3.33 2.15
CA ALA A 69 -1.38 1.99 1.90
C ALA A 69 -1.42 1.64 0.43
N VAL A 70 -0.51 0.78 0.02
CA VAL A 70 -0.46 0.21 -1.32
C VAL A 70 -0.77 -1.28 -1.25
N GLU A 71 -1.71 -1.72 -2.06
CA GLU A 71 -2.02 -3.13 -2.27
C GLU A 71 -1.89 -3.50 -3.75
N GLU A 72 -1.65 -4.78 -4.05
CA GLU A 72 -1.45 -5.23 -5.43
C GLU A 72 -2.74 -5.15 -6.25
N ILE A 73 -3.85 -5.65 -5.69
CA ILE A 73 -5.15 -5.77 -6.34
C ILE A 73 -6.28 -5.55 -5.32
N PRO A 74 -7.42 -5.04 -5.75
CA PRO A 74 -8.60 -4.96 -4.89
C PRO A 74 -9.09 -6.34 -4.46
N PRO A 75 -9.82 -6.44 -3.32
CA PRO A 75 -10.52 -7.65 -2.94
C PRO A 75 -11.47 -8.14 -4.04
N ALA A 76 -11.61 -9.46 -4.18
CA ALA A 76 -12.44 -10.05 -5.23
C ALA A 76 -13.91 -9.59 -5.18
N ALA A 77 -14.42 -9.29 -4.00
CA ALA A 77 -15.77 -8.77 -3.84
C ALA A 77 -15.96 -7.38 -4.47
N ASP A 78 -14.96 -6.51 -4.35
CA ASP A 78 -15.00 -5.15 -4.90
C ASP A 78 -14.86 -5.19 -6.42
N ALA A 79 -14.00 -6.09 -6.93
CA ALA A 79 -13.81 -6.29 -8.37
C ALA A 79 -15.03 -6.92 -9.07
N ALA A 80 -15.87 -7.67 -8.36
CA ALA A 80 -17.07 -8.29 -8.89
C ALA A 80 -18.29 -7.35 -8.93
N ALA A 81 -18.25 -6.23 -8.19
CA ALA A 81 -19.37 -5.30 -8.06
C ALA A 81 -19.47 -4.29 -9.21
N GLY A 82 -18.44 -4.15 -10.06
CA GLY A 82 -18.41 -3.16 -11.15
C GLY A 82 -17.03 -2.99 -11.77
N PRO A 83 -16.70 -1.80 -12.27
CA PRO A 83 -15.36 -1.48 -12.74
C PRO A 83 -14.32 -1.73 -11.64
N VAL A 84 -13.14 -2.22 -12.01
CA VAL A 84 -12.06 -2.49 -11.06
C VAL A 84 -11.65 -1.18 -10.38
N PRO A 85 -11.78 -1.05 -9.05
CA PRO A 85 -11.42 0.15 -8.35
C PRO A 85 -9.91 0.41 -8.40
N LEU A 86 -9.50 1.66 -8.48
CA LEU A 86 -8.10 2.09 -8.47
C LEU A 86 -7.60 2.37 -7.06
N ALA A 87 -8.51 2.78 -6.17
CA ALA A 87 -8.27 2.94 -4.75
C ALA A 87 -9.56 2.68 -3.95
N ARG A 88 -9.44 2.76 -2.62
CA ARG A 88 -10.57 2.64 -1.71
C ARG A 88 -10.30 3.41 -0.43
N LEU A 89 -11.31 4.16 0.02
CA LEU A 89 -11.35 4.74 1.36
C LEU A 89 -11.90 3.71 2.35
N GLU A 90 -11.12 3.37 3.34
CA GLU A 90 -11.54 2.62 4.52
C GLU A 90 -11.83 3.63 5.64
N PRO A 91 -13.09 3.73 6.11
CA PRO A 91 -13.41 4.69 7.16
C PRO A 91 -12.73 4.32 8.47
N GLY A 92 -12.27 5.34 9.19
CA GLY A 92 -11.76 5.18 10.55
C GLY A 92 -12.90 4.87 11.53
N PHE A 93 -12.55 4.24 12.65
CA PHE A 93 -13.47 4.03 13.75
C PHE A 93 -12.97 4.78 15.00
N PRO A 94 -13.80 5.63 15.63
CA PRO A 94 -13.47 6.21 16.91
C PRO A 94 -13.39 5.08 17.94
N GLY A 95 -12.31 4.97 18.65
CA GLY A 95 -12.14 4.01 19.72
C GLY A 95 -13.22 4.22 20.80
N GLY A 96 -13.94 3.15 21.18
CA GLY A 96 -14.81 3.16 22.34
C GLY A 96 -16.30 3.36 22.09
N SER A 97 -16.83 3.28 20.86
CA SER A 97 -18.27 3.14 20.63
C SER A 97 -18.60 1.72 20.20
N ALA A 98 -19.28 0.97 21.04
CA ALA A 98 -19.95 -0.26 20.67
C ALA A 98 -21.09 0.09 19.69
N ALA A 99 -20.75 0.34 18.43
CA ALA A 99 -21.74 0.48 17.37
C ALA A 99 -22.24 -0.90 17.03
N VAL A 100 -23.46 -1.18 17.51
CA VAL A 100 -24.45 -2.16 17.02
C VAL A 100 -23.84 -3.29 16.19
N ALA A 101 -23.22 -4.24 16.89
CA ALA A 101 -22.93 -5.54 16.32
C ALA A 101 -24.27 -6.24 16.09
N GLY A 102 -24.61 -6.48 14.82
CA GLY A 102 -25.72 -7.38 14.48
C GLY A 102 -25.47 -8.77 15.06
N PRO A 103 -26.52 -9.59 15.27
CA PRO A 103 -26.39 -10.90 15.89
C PRO A 103 -25.56 -11.83 14.99
N GLY A 104 -24.30 -12.05 15.34
CA GLY A 104 -23.36 -12.93 14.61
C GLY A 104 -21.91 -12.47 14.57
N ALA A 105 -21.58 -11.25 14.97
CA ALA A 105 -20.19 -10.82 15.09
C ALA A 105 -19.62 -11.30 16.43
N ALA A 106 -18.65 -12.20 16.38
CA ALA A 106 -17.88 -12.59 17.56
C ALA A 106 -17.28 -11.34 18.21
N ALA A 107 -17.64 -11.11 19.47
CA ALA A 107 -17.05 -10.08 20.31
C ALA A 107 -15.58 -10.43 20.56
N GLY A 108 -14.71 -9.89 19.72
CA GLY A 108 -13.26 -9.94 19.88
C GLY A 108 -12.76 -8.56 20.25
N ALA A 109 -12.39 -8.43 21.50
CA ALA A 109 -11.43 -7.53 22.12
C ALA A 109 -11.13 -6.19 21.39
N ASP A 110 -11.27 -5.09 22.18
CA ASP A 110 -10.67 -3.78 21.95
C ASP A 110 -10.61 -3.32 20.47
N ALA A 111 -11.70 -2.75 19.99
CA ALA A 111 -11.65 -1.91 18.79
C ALA A 111 -10.86 -0.64 19.15
N ALA A 112 -9.54 -0.76 19.08
CA ALA A 112 -8.65 0.38 19.16
C ALA A 112 -9.07 1.39 18.09
N ALA A 113 -9.02 2.68 18.41
CA ALA A 113 -9.27 3.74 17.45
C ALA A 113 -8.40 3.46 16.21
N ARG A 114 -9.07 3.36 15.06
CA ARG A 114 -8.38 3.13 13.78
C ARG A 114 -8.55 4.39 12.94
N PRO A 115 -7.45 5.01 12.50
CA PRO A 115 -7.54 6.13 11.58
C PRO A 115 -8.19 5.71 10.25
N PRO A 116 -8.79 6.65 9.51
CA PRO A 116 -9.20 6.40 8.13
C PRO A 116 -7.98 6.05 7.30
N ARG A 117 -8.18 5.17 6.31
CA ARG A 117 -7.10 4.65 5.48
C ARG A 117 -7.48 4.73 4.01
N ILE A 118 -6.58 5.26 3.21
CA ILE A 118 -6.70 5.27 1.75
C ILE A 118 -5.80 4.16 1.21
N VAL A 119 -6.41 3.19 0.54
CA VAL A 119 -5.72 2.05 -0.07
C VAL A 119 -5.66 2.27 -1.57
N VAL A 120 -4.45 2.30 -2.14
CA VAL A 120 -4.20 2.48 -3.57
C VAL A 120 -3.83 1.14 -4.20
N TYR A 121 -4.46 0.76 -5.32
CA TYR A 121 -4.26 -0.52 -5.97
C TYR A 121 -3.26 -0.43 -7.12
N ARG A 122 -2.07 -0.96 -6.92
CA ARG A 122 -0.94 -0.84 -7.84
C ARG A 122 -1.23 -1.39 -9.24
N ARG A 123 -1.72 -2.63 -9.34
CA ARG A 123 -1.91 -3.28 -10.65
C ARG A 123 -2.99 -2.63 -11.51
N PRO A 124 -4.16 -2.27 -11.00
CA PRO A 124 -5.15 -1.53 -11.76
C PRO A 124 -4.63 -0.20 -12.31
N LEU A 125 -3.90 0.57 -11.51
CA LEU A 125 -3.30 1.83 -11.92
C LEU A 125 -2.25 1.64 -13.00
N MET A 126 -1.32 0.71 -12.81
CA MET A 126 -0.31 0.37 -13.83
C MET A 126 -0.91 -0.17 -15.14
N ALA A 127 -2.08 -0.80 -15.09
CA ALA A 127 -2.76 -1.29 -16.28
C ALA A 127 -3.51 -0.19 -17.05
N ARG A 128 -3.78 0.95 -16.39
CA ARG A 128 -4.51 2.08 -16.97
C ARG A 128 -3.60 3.17 -17.48
N ALA A 129 -2.42 3.32 -16.88
CA ALA A 129 -1.43 4.32 -17.25
C ALA A 129 -0.74 4.01 -18.58
N ASP A 130 -0.52 5.03 -19.40
CA ASP A 130 0.18 4.94 -20.69
C ASP A 130 1.70 5.18 -20.57
N GLY A 131 2.27 5.05 -19.38
CA GLY A 131 3.69 5.20 -19.09
C GLY A 131 3.95 5.64 -17.65
N ASP A 132 5.24 5.83 -17.32
CA ASP A 132 5.63 6.16 -15.95
C ASP A 132 5.21 7.59 -15.53
N ASP A 133 5.26 8.55 -16.45
CA ASP A 133 4.84 9.94 -16.18
C ASP A 133 3.32 10.02 -15.97
N ASP A 134 2.55 9.34 -16.82
CA ASP A 134 1.10 9.24 -16.72
C ASP A 134 0.69 8.49 -15.44
N LEU A 135 1.44 7.45 -15.05
CA LEU A 135 1.20 6.73 -13.81
C LEU A 135 1.30 7.65 -12.57
N GLY A 136 2.26 8.56 -12.54
CA GLY A 136 2.44 9.51 -11.45
C GLY A 136 1.25 10.45 -11.29
N GLU A 137 0.75 11.01 -12.39
CA GLU A 137 -0.43 11.89 -12.37
C GLU A 137 -1.69 11.10 -12.02
N LEU A 138 -1.90 9.91 -12.58
CA LEU A 138 -3.05 9.06 -12.27
C LEU A 138 -3.08 8.64 -10.79
N VAL A 139 -1.92 8.33 -10.19
CA VAL A 139 -1.81 8.07 -8.74
C VAL A 139 -2.21 9.30 -7.94
N PHE A 140 -1.77 10.50 -8.38
CA PHE A 140 -2.12 11.75 -7.72
C PHE A 140 -3.61 12.04 -7.78
N GLU A 141 -4.24 11.92 -8.96
CA GLU A 141 -5.68 12.10 -9.16
C GLU A 141 -6.49 11.20 -8.22
N VAL A 142 -6.17 9.91 -8.18
CA VAL A 142 -6.86 8.94 -7.34
C VAL A 142 -6.68 9.23 -5.84
N VAL A 143 -5.51 9.70 -5.42
CA VAL A 143 -5.27 10.14 -4.03
C VAL A 143 -6.10 11.37 -3.70
N VAL A 144 -6.20 12.36 -4.61
CA VAL A 144 -7.04 13.55 -4.45
C VAL A 144 -8.50 13.16 -4.31
N GLU A 145 -9.02 12.27 -5.17
CA GLU A 145 -10.42 11.81 -5.13
C GLU A 145 -10.76 11.15 -3.78
N GLU A 146 -9.95 10.19 -3.33
CA GLU A 146 -10.23 9.49 -2.07
C GLU A 146 -10.06 10.40 -0.85
N PHE A 147 -9.13 11.35 -0.90
CA PHE A 147 -8.96 12.34 0.15
C PHE A 147 -10.11 13.36 0.18
N ALA A 148 -10.58 13.83 -0.97
CA ALA A 148 -11.78 14.66 -1.09
C ALA A 148 -13.02 13.94 -0.53
N ARG A 149 -13.18 12.66 -0.88
CA ARG A 149 -14.27 11.81 -0.34
C ARG A 149 -14.19 11.68 1.18
N LEU A 150 -12.99 11.55 1.75
CA LEU A 150 -12.79 11.52 3.19
C LEU A 150 -13.21 12.82 3.86
N LEU A 151 -12.88 13.96 3.25
CA LEU A 151 -13.23 15.30 3.77
C LEU A 151 -14.68 15.71 3.48
N GLY A 152 -15.35 15.03 2.55
CA GLY A 152 -16.70 15.38 2.10
C GLY A 152 -16.76 16.69 1.27
N VAL A 153 -15.70 16.95 0.50
CA VAL A 153 -15.56 18.10 -0.41
C VAL A 153 -15.35 17.63 -1.84
N ASP A 154 -15.40 18.53 -2.81
CA ASP A 154 -15.10 18.22 -4.19
C ASP A 154 -13.58 18.10 -4.43
N PRO A 155 -13.12 17.27 -5.39
CA PRO A 155 -11.69 17.10 -5.68
C PRO A 155 -10.98 18.41 -6.05
N GLU A 156 -11.67 19.32 -6.73
CA GLU A 156 -11.18 20.66 -7.11
C GLU A 156 -10.91 21.55 -5.89
N ASP A 157 -11.63 21.33 -4.78
CA ASP A 157 -11.36 22.03 -3.52
C ASP A 157 -10.07 21.53 -2.87
N VAL A 158 -9.74 20.24 -3.05
CA VAL A 158 -8.49 19.64 -2.59
C VAL A 158 -7.33 20.10 -3.44
N ASP A 159 -7.43 19.94 -4.75
CA ASP A 159 -6.46 20.42 -5.73
C ASP A 159 -7.11 21.20 -6.86
N PRO A 160 -6.90 22.54 -6.97
CA PRO A 160 -7.45 23.35 -8.04
C PRO A 160 -6.97 23.00 -9.45
N GLY A 161 -5.94 22.15 -9.56
CA GLY A 161 -5.43 21.62 -10.82
C GLY A 161 -6.03 20.26 -11.20
N TYR A 162 -6.97 19.74 -10.39
CA TYR A 162 -7.62 18.46 -10.66
C TYR A 162 -8.42 18.54 -11.98
N PRO A 163 -8.17 17.62 -12.94
CA PRO A 163 -8.94 17.56 -14.18
C PRO A 163 -10.34 17.03 -13.86
N GLY A 164 -11.33 17.92 -13.74
CA GLY A 164 -12.70 17.52 -13.52
C GLY A 164 -13.18 16.50 -14.58
N GLU A 165 -14.13 15.65 -14.22
CA GLU A 165 -14.79 14.78 -15.20
C GLU A 165 -15.55 15.64 -16.23
N ASP A 166 -15.12 15.59 -17.52
CA ASP A 166 -15.84 16.15 -18.66
C ASP A 166 -17.05 15.27 -19.05
#